data_3007c2593de9cda2755792b6871e4d3e
#
_entry.id   3007c2593de9cda2755792b6871e4d3e
#
_cell.length_a   1.000
_cell.length_b   1.000
_cell.length_c   1.000
_cell.angle_alpha   90.00
_cell.angle_beta   90.00
_cell.angle_gamma   90.00
#
_symmetry.space_group_name_H-M   'P 1'
#
loop_
_entity.id
_entity.type
_entity.pdbx_description
1 polymer ?
#
loop_
_entity_poly.entity_id
_entity_poly.type
_entity_poly.pdbx_seq_one_letter_code
_entity_poly.pdbx_strand_id
1 'polypeptide(L)'
;MELPPSTTRAYLWMQTLGSPFVWAVNAFLAVLLWGDVMASRFPQTDEYFRYLAQVTDLPWHWKVIITLAVNVVLFVEVSFRAVRKRERQRDEYRTKLQLIDQARPCIILREPEAQYVEPMQIQAIGNVTSVVSFMRVRFVNKPVGPPLPNSVAHGVRAKIRFLEPTPEGKLLLTIEGKWADSAQSSTRDFRQHRNHLLKMDFGIEEERSLDIAFRDEFTGEFYAFNNDNYTYPQMKKPEHLLSGGRFIIRISLLGPWVDQTYELLFSNDSQGAEIMRSLSLQ
;
A
#
# COMPACT_ATOMS: atom_id res chain seq x y z
N MET A 1 7.00 4.25 16.00
CA MET A 1 8.34 4.41 16.62
C MET A 1 8.26 5.58 17.59
N GLU A 2 8.11 5.32 18.88
CA GLU A 2 8.05 6.36 19.91
C GLU A 2 9.48 6.74 20.32
N LEU A 3 9.81 8.03 20.22
CA LEU A 3 11.11 8.52 20.69
C LEU A 3 11.15 8.38 22.22
N PRO A 4 12.27 7.94 22.78
CA PRO A 4 12.39 7.80 24.23
C PRO A 4 12.15 9.16 24.93
N PRO A 5 11.49 9.17 26.10
CA PRO A 5 11.06 10.41 26.80
C PRO A 5 12.21 11.37 27.15
N SER A 6 13.44 10.86 27.27
CA SER A 6 14.64 11.66 27.52
C SER A 6 15.00 12.60 26.36
N THR A 7 14.78 12.18 25.11
CA THR A 7 15.08 13.01 23.92
C THR A 7 14.11 14.16 23.77
N THR A 8 12.90 14.05 24.31
CA THR A 8 11.89 15.10 24.24
C THR A 8 12.26 16.30 25.13
N ARG A 9 12.79 16.06 26.34
CA ARG A 9 13.23 17.12 27.26
C ARG A 9 14.45 17.85 26.72
N ALA A 10 15.48 17.14 26.28
CA ALA A 10 16.67 17.75 25.69
C ALA A 10 16.34 18.64 24.48
N TYR A 11 15.43 18.18 23.63
CA TYR A 11 14.98 18.95 22.46
C TYR A 11 14.25 20.25 22.85
N LEU A 12 13.36 20.21 23.85
CA LEU A 12 12.67 21.40 24.34
C LEU A 12 13.65 22.42 24.91
N TRP A 13 14.64 21.96 25.69
CA TRP A 13 15.69 22.81 26.21
C TRP A 13 16.53 23.45 25.09
N MET A 14 16.93 22.70 24.07
CA MET A 14 17.68 23.24 22.93
C MET A 14 16.86 24.28 22.14
N GLN A 15 15.57 24.05 21.93
CA GLN A 15 14.71 25.04 21.27
C GLN A 15 14.52 26.32 22.09
N THR A 16 14.39 26.17 23.39
CA THR A 16 14.23 27.35 24.29
C THR A 16 15.49 28.16 24.33
N LEU A 17 16.65 27.55 24.54
CA LEU A 17 17.94 28.21 24.58
C LEU A 17 18.38 28.79 23.23
N GLY A 18 17.98 28.16 22.12
CA GLY A 18 18.28 28.63 20.76
C GLY A 18 17.31 29.69 20.21
N SER A 19 16.25 30.04 20.94
CA SER A 19 15.27 31.00 20.47
C SER A 19 15.80 32.43 20.52
N PRO A 20 15.94 33.14 19.39
CA PRO A 20 16.40 34.54 19.37
C PRO A 20 15.46 35.45 20.16
N PHE A 21 14.17 35.11 20.24
CA PHE A 21 13.19 35.85 21.04
C PHE A 21 13.49 35.76 22.54
N VAL A 22 13.83 34.56 23.04
CA VAL A 22 14.21 34.38 24.47
C VAL A 22 15.47 35.18 24.79
N TRP A 23 16.45 35.19 23.90
CA TRP A 23 17.66 35.99 24.07
C TRP A 23 17.38 37.50 24.06
N ALA A 24 16.54 37.99 23.15
CA ALA A 24 16.17 39.39 23.08
C ALA A 24 15.45 39.85 24.36
N VAL A 25 14.50 39.06 24.87
CA VAL A 25 13.77 39.38 26.11
C VAL A 25 14.71 39.35 27.32
N ASN A 26 15.60 38.35 27.42
CA ASN A 26 16.57 38.34 28.53
C ASN A 26 17.58 39.44 28.45
N ALA A 27 18.04 39.85 27.26
CA ALA A 27 18.91 41.03 27.10
C ALA A 27 18.20 42.32 27.54
N PHE A 28 16.92 42.49 27.13
CA PHE A 28 16.12 43.62 27.56
C PHE A 28 15.92 43.64 29.09
N LEU A 29 15.59 42.52 29.71
CA LEU A 29 15.45 42.40 31.16
C LEU A 29 16.78 42.64 31.88
N ALA A 30 17.89 42.21 31.33
CA ALA A 30 19.21 42.49 31.90
C ALA A 30 19.50 43.99 31.93
N VAL A 31 19.20 44.71 30.84
CA VAL A 31 19.37 46.14 30.78
C VAL A 31 18.41 46.86 31.74
N LEU A 32 17.13 46.47 31.75
CA LEU A 32 16.10 47.13 32.51
C LEU A 32 16.25 46.92 34.04
N LEU A 33 16.55 45.73 34.48
CA LEU A 33 16.56 45.34 35.88
C LEU A 33 17.95 45.44 36.52
N TRP A 34 19.01 45.34 35.72
CA TRP A 34 20.40 45.32 36.19
C TRP A 34 21.22 46.47 35.61
N GLY A 35 20.55 47.50 35.10
CA GLY A 35 21.19 48.70 34.50
C GLY A 35 22.17 49.39 35.43
N ASP A 36 21.89 49.41 36.75
CA ASP A 36 22.76 49.92 37.79
C ASP A 36 24.09 49.15 37.88
N VAL A 37 24.02 47.83 37.79
CA VAL A 37 25.21 46.96 37.78
C VAL A 37 25.98 47.09 36.46
N MET A 38 25.28 47.23 35.35
CA MET A 38 25.87 47.47 34.03
C MET A 38 26.56 48.82 33.93
N ALA A 39 25.94 49.88 34.46
CA ALA A 39 26.54 51.23 34.51
C ALA A 39 27.88 51.27 35.29
N SER A 40 27.97 50.52 36.40
CA SER A 40 29.20 50.39 37.15
C SER A 40 30.34 49.66 36.40
N ARG A 41 30.04 48.84 35.47
CA ARG A 41 30.98 48.03 34.65
C ARG A 41 31.38 48.71 33.34
N PHE A 42 30.51 49.55 32.78
CA PHE A 42 30.69 50.22 31.49
C PHE A 42 30.49 51.75 31.62
N PRO A 43 31.47 52.45 32.13
CA PRO A 43 31.34 53.92 32.46
C PRO A 43 31.05 54.76 31.22
N GLN A 44 31.33 54.32 30.00
CA GLN A 44 31.05 55.09 28.77
C GLN A 44 29.57 55.17 28.41
N THR A 45 28.73 54.27 28.98
CA THR A 45 27.29 54.23 28.74
C THR A 45 26.46 54.63 29.97
N ASP A 46 27.09 55.28 30.92
CA ASP A 46 26.58 55.58 32.26
C ASP A 46 25.25 56.32 32.25
N GLU A 47 25.13 57.31 31.38
CA GLU A 47 23.93 58.18 31.32
C GLU A 47 22.66 57.41 30.95
N TYR A 48 22.74 56.48 30.00
CA TYR A 48 21.63 55.71 29.54
C TYR A 48 21.20 54.67 30.58
N PHE A 49 22.15 53.98 31.17
CA PHE A 49 21.88 52.98 32.19
C PHE A 49 21.40 53.56 33.51
N ARG A 50 21.86 54.75 33.90
CA ARG A 50 21.35 55.46 35.07
C ARG A 50 19.89 55.87 34.90
N TYR A 51 19.48 56.36 33.73
CA TYR A 51 18.10 56.73 33.48
C TYR A 51 17.19 55.48 33.58
N LEU A 52 17.60 54.34 33.00
CA LEU A 52 16.86 53.07 33.10
C LEU A 52 16.83 52.55 34.54
N ALA A 53 17.92 52.71 35.30
CA ALA A 53 17.97 52.27 36.68
C ALA A 53 17.04 53.09 37.59
N GLN A 54 16.86 54.41 37.32
CA GLN A 54 15.91 55.25 38.04
C GLN A 54 14.46 54.86 37.83
N VAL A 55 14.14 54.36 36.68
CA VAL A 55 12.77 53.86 36.34
C VAL A 55 12.46 52.52 37.05
N THR A 56 13.50 51.76 37.44
CA THR A 56 13.35 50.43 38.07
C THR A 56 14.06 50.35 39.42
N ASP A 57 13.77 51.28 40.30
CA ASP A 57 14.35 51.28 41.69
C ASP A 57 13.65 50.17 42.54
N LEU A 58 13.90 48.95 42.14
CA LEU A 58 13.38 47.77 42.81
C LEU A 58 14.47 47.11 43.67
N PRO A 59 14.13 46.64 44.89
CA PRO A 59 15.05 45.83 45.68
C PRO A 59 15.54 44.63 44.88
N TRP A 60 16.81 44.24 45.08
CA TRP A 60 17.48 43.18 44.28
C TRP A 60 16.71 41.85 44.24
N HIS A 61 16.07 41.48 45.35
CA HIS A 61 15.27 40.23 45.41
C HIS A 61 14.07 40.26 44.48
N TRP A 62 13.41 41.44 44.27
CA TRP A 62 12.33 41.57 43.28
C TRP A 62 12.84 41.48 41.85
N LYS A 63 14.02 42.03 41.55
CA LYS A 63 14.66 41.91 40.23
C LYS A 63 14.89 40.43 39.88
N VAL A 64 15.38 39.63 40.84
CA VAL A 64 15.55 38.20 40.66
C VAL A 64 14.24 37.47 40.44
N ILE A 65 13.21 37.78 41.25
CA ILE A 65 11.88 37.11 41.13
C ILE A 65 11.25 37.42 39.78
N ILE A 66 11.28 38.67 39.31
CA ILE A 66 10.72 39.07 38.01
C ILE A 66 11.46 38.37 36.88
N THR A 67 12.79 38.35 36.90
CA THR A 67 13.60 37.66 35.88
C THR A 67 13.26 36.18 35.82
N LEU A 68 13.15 35.51 36.97
CA LEU A 68 12.78 34.11 37.05
C LEU A 68 11.36 33.84 36.52
N ALA A 69 10.39 34.67 36.94
CA ALA A 69 8.99 34.53 36.50
C ALA A 69 8.85 34.67 34.97
N VAL A 70 9.48 35.69 34.38
CA VAL A 70 9.46 35.92 32.94
C VAL A 70 10.10 34.74 32.19
N ASN A 71 11.24 34.24 32.68
CA ASN A 71 11.88 33.09 32.05
C ASN A 71 11.02 31.81 32.13
N VAL A 72 10.30 31.58 33.24
CA VAL A 72 9.35 30.47 33.36
C VAL A 72 8.21 30.63 32.34
N VAL A 73 7.61 31.79 32.20
CA VAL A 73 6.55 32.06 31.21
C VAL A 73 7.07 31.86 29.80
N LEU A 74 8.25 32.37 29.46
CA LEU A 74 8.87 32.17 28.15
C LEU A 74 9.14 30.69 27.88
N PHE A 75 9.65 29.98 28.87
CA PHE A 75 9.88 28.52 28.73
C PHE A 75 8.59 27.78 28.46
N VAL A 76 7.53 28.08 29.19
CA VAL A 76 6.20 27.45 28.99
C VAL A 76 5.67 27.75 27.58
N GLU A 77 5.71 29.02 27.16
CA GLU A 77 5.21 29.42 25.83
C GLU A 77 5.98 28.76 24.68
N VAL A 78 7.33 28.77 24.73
CA VAL A 78 8.16 28.10 23.70
C VAL A 78 7.92 26.61 23.68
N SER A 79 7.80 26.00 24.87
CA SER A 79 7.48 24.57 24.99
C SER A 79 6.11 24.22 24.38
N PHE A 80 5.11 25.05 24.67
CA PHE A 80 3.75 24.88 24.10
C PHE A 80 3.75 25.00 22.57
N ARG A 81 4.47 26.00 22.02
CA ARG A 81 4.62 26.15 20.56
C ARG A 81 5.34 24.96 19.94
N ALA A 82 6.38 24.44 20.58
CA ALA A 82 7.13 23.29 20.13
C ALA A 82 6.26 22.02 20.12
N VAL A 83 5.45 21.79 21.15
CA VAL A 83 4.51 20.67 21.22
C VAL A 83 3.46 20.78 20.12
N ARG A 84 2.79 21.92 19.97
CA ARG A 84 1.80 22.14 18.90
C ARG A 84 2.38 21.92 17.49
N LYS A 85 3.62 22.37 17.25
CA LYS A 85 4.28 22.14 15.97
C LYS A 85 4.50 20.66 15.70
N ARG A 86 4.90 19.89 16.71
CA ARG A 86 5.06 18.43 16.60
C ARG A 86 3.75 17.71 16.36
N GLU A 87 2.68 18.09 17.03
CA GLU A 87 1.36 17.53 16.83
C GLU A 87 0.88 17.76 15.39
N ARG A 88 1.00 18.98 14.87
CA ARG A 88 0.67 19.27 13.46
C ARG A 88 1.48 18.42 12.49
N GLN A 89 2.80 18.30 12.70
CA GLN A 89 3.65 17.46 11.87
C GLN A 89 3.23 15.98 11.93
N ARG A 90 2.90 15.48 13.13
CA ARG A 90 2.41 14.10 13.32
C ARG A 90 1.09 13.88 12.57
N ASP A 91 0.17 14.83 12.63
CA ASP A 91 -1.12 14.72 11.94
C ASP A 91 -0.94 14.80 10.41
N GLU A 92 -0.07 15.66 9.92
CA GLU A 92 0.31 15.70 8.51
C GLU A 92 0.91 14.36 8.03
N TYR A 93 1.83 13.78 8.82
CA TYR A 93 2.39 12.46 8.48
C TYR A 93 1.35 11.35 8.50
N ARG A 94 0.43 11.36 9.48
CA ARG A 94 -0.67 10.39 9.52
C ARG A 94 -1.57 10.51 8.30
N THR A 95 -1.95 11.73 7.93
CA THR A 95 -2.75 11.98 6.73
C THR A 95 -2.05 11.49 5.47
N LYS A 96 -0.74 11.78 5.32
CA LYS A 96 0.06 11.29 4.19
C LYS A 96 0.12 9.76 4.14
N LEU A 97 0.32 9.10 5.28
CA LEU A 97 0.33 7.63 5.35
C LEU A 97 -1.03 7.04 4.97
N GLN A 98 -2.13 7.65 5.44
CA GLN A 98 -3.48 7.22 5.05
C GLN A 98 -3.72 7.36 3.54
N LEU A 99 -3.29 8.47 2.93
CA LEU A 99 -3.38 8.66 1.48
C LEU A 99 -2.57 7.61 0.71
N ILE A 100 -1.38 7.28 1.17
CA ILE A 100 -0.54 6.25 0.57
C ILE A 100 -1.21 4.87 0.69
N ASP A 101 -1.80 4.54 1.84
CA ASP A 101 -2.51 3.27 2.05
C ASP A 101 -3.75 3.17 1.17
N GLN A 102 -4.54 4.24 1.05
CA GLN A 102 -5.71 4.28 0.19
C GLN A 102 -5.37 4.21 -1.31
N ALA A 103 -4.17 4.68 -1.68
CA ALA A 103 -3.68 4.63 -3.05
C ALA A 103 -3.07 3.28 -3.44
N ARG A 104 -3.03 2.29 -2.55
CA ARG A 104 -2.54 0.95 -2.90
C ARG A 104 -3.39 0.31 -3.99
N PRO A 105 -2.80 -0.54 -4.85
CA PRO A 105 -3.54 -1.29 -5.83
C PRO A 105 -4.63 -2.12 -5.14
N CYS A 106 -5.83 -2.06 -5.68
CA CYS A 106 -6.95 -2.89 -5.27
C CYS A 106 -7.51 -3.57 -6.50
N ILE A 107 -7.15 -4.83 -6.70
CA ILE A 107 -7.63 -5.60 -7.84
C ILE A 107 -8.97 -6.20 -7.46
N ILE A 108 -10.00 -5.88 -8.18
CA ILE A 108 -11.35 -6.39 -7.96
C ILE A 108 -11.80 -7.28 -9.11
N LEU A 109 -12.63 -8.26 -8.77
CA LEU A 109 -13.30 -9.09 -9.75
C LEU A 109 -14.35 -8.26 -10.48
N ARG A 110 -14.39 -8.31 -11.81
CA ARG A 110 -15.34 -7.57 -12.62
C ARG A 110 -16.54 -8.44 -13.00
N GLU A 111 -17.74 -7.87 -12.91
CA GLU A 111 -18.96 -8.51 -13.39
C GLU A 111 -19.16 -8.32 -14.91
N PRO A 112 -19.66 -9.30 -15.64
CA PRO A 112 -19.87 -10.67 -15.18
C PRO A 112 -18.54 -11.36 -14.83
N GLU A 113 -18.53 -12.09 -13.72
CA GLU A 113 -17.33 -12.62 -13.10
C GLU A 113 -16.50 -13.53 -13.99
N ALA A 114 -17.18 -14.23 -14.89
CA ALA A 114 -16.53 -15.07 -15.86
C ALA A 114 -17.24 -15.05 -17.21
N GLN A 115 -16.47 -15.27 -18.26
CA GLN A 115 -16.92 -15.24 -19.61
C GLN A 115 -16.34 -16.41 -20.39
N TYR A 116 -17.18 -17.09 -21.16
CA TYR A 116 -16.72 -17.95 -22.24
C TYR A 116 -16.23 -17.10 -23.39
N VAL A 117 -15.07 -17.47 -23.91
CA VAL A 117 -14.60 -16.92 -25.17
C VAL A 117 -15.14 -17.80 -26.29
N GLU A 118 -15.59 -17.22 -27.39
CA GLU A 118 -16.04 -17.95 -28.55
C GLU A 118 -15.06 -19.05 -28.94
N PRO A 119 -15.58 -20.19 -29.44
CA PRO A 119 -14.74 -21.30 -29.83
C PRO A 119 -13.66 -20.86 -30.82
N MET A 120 -12.41 -21.21 -30.53
CA MET A 120 -11.30 -20.89 -31.38
C MET A 120 -10.56 -22.17 -31.79
N GLN A 121 -10.09 -22.18 -33.06
CA GLN A 121 -9.19 -23.22 -33.50
C GLN A 121 -7.78 -22.95 -32.98
N ILE A 122 -7.21 -23.96 -32.37
CA ILE A 122 -5.81 -23.94 -31.95
C ILE A 122 -5.05 -25.04 -32.65
N GLN A 123 -3.88 -24.68 -33.15
CA GLN A 123 -2.95 -25.64 -33.71
C GLN A 123 -2.11 -26.23 -32.58
N ALA A 124 -2.36 -27.46 -32.23
CA ALA A 124 -1.62 -28.19 -31.22
C ALA A 124 -0.35 -28.84 -31.79
N ILE A 125 0.50 -29.37 -30.90
CA ILE A 125 1.67 -30.15 -31.29
C ILE A 125 1.24 -31.34 -32.21
N GLY A 126 1.91 -31.51 -33.34
CA GLY A 126 1.62 -32.57 -34.29
C GLY A 126 0.57 -32.25 -35.36
N ASN A 127 0.34 -30.95 -35.62
CA ASN A 127 -0.64 -30.49 -36.64
C ASN A 127 -2.10 -30.89 -36.41
N VAL A 128 -2.43 -31.30 -35.21
CA VAL A 128 -3.82 -31.60 -34.84
C VAL A 128 -4.52 -30.32 -34.48
N THR A 129 -5.61 -29.99 -35.19
CA THR A 129 -6.46 -28.86 -34.88
C THR A 129 -7.45 -29.23 -33.79
N SER A 130 -7.53 -28.49 -32.72
CA SER A 130 -8.55 -28.62 -31.70
C SER A 130 -9.40 -27.34 -31.66
N VAL A 131 -10.69 -27.51 -31.42
CA VAL A 131 -11.60 -26.37 -31.20
C VAL A 131 -11.89 -26.28 -29.72
N VAL A 132 -11.54 -25.18 -29.14
CA VAL A 132 -11.65 -24.97 -27.68
C VAL A 132 -12.31 -23.65 -27.34
N SER A 133 -13.04 -23.63 -26.24
CA SER A 133 -13.58 -22.41 -25.62
C SER A 133 -12.92 -22.18 -24.28
N PHE A 134 -12.29 -21.02 -24.12
CA PHE A 134 -11.65 -20.63 -22.86
C PHE A 134 -12.66 -20.04 -21.89
N MET A 135 -12.52 -20.41 -20.65
CA MET A 135 -13.17 -19.77 -19.53
C MET A 135 -12.24 -18.76 -18.90
N ARG A 136 -12.65 -17.49 -18.87
CA ARG A 136 -11.87 -16.36 -18.39
C ARG A 136 -12.55 -15.67 -17.24
N VAL A 137 -11.74 -15.25 -16.28
CA VAL A 137 -12.14 -14.38 -15.18
C VAL A 137 -11.47 -13.03 -15.40
N ARG A 138 -12.24 -11.95 -15.26
CA ARG A 138 -11.75 -10.59 -15.48
C ARG A 138 -11.51 -9.86 -14.16
N PHE A 139 -10.40 -9.17 -14.11
CA PHE A 139 -9.98 -8.36 -12.98
C PHE A 139 -9.72 -6.93 -13.42
N VAL A 140 -9.97 -5.98 -12.54
CA VAL A 140 -9.67 -4.56 -12.76
C VAL A 140 -9.02 -3.97 -11.52
N ASN A 141 -8.02 -3.12 -11.72
CA ASN A 141 -7.36 -2.42 -10.62
C ASN A 141 -8.11 -1.11 -10.33
N LYS A 142 -8.81 -1.07 -9.18
CA LYS A 142 -9.55 0.12 -8.71
C LYS A 142 -9.07 0.53 -7.32
N PRO A 143 -8.02 1.36 -7.21
CA PRO A 143 -7.58 1.92 -5.94
C PRO A 143 -8.73 2.64 -5.23
N VAL A 144 -8.80 2.53 -3.90
CA VAL A 144 -9.87 3.17 -3.11
C VAL A 144 -9.68 4.68 -3.01
N GLY A 145 -8.43 5.15 -3.01
CA GLY A 145 -8.07 6.55 -2.90
C GLY A 145 -7.69 7.21 -4.23
N PRO A 146 -7.23 8.46 -4.19
CA PRO A 146 -6.78 9.16 -5.38
C PRO A 146 -5.60 8.42 -6.02
N PRO A 147 -5.57 8.35 -7.36
CA PRO A 147 -4.52 7.62 -8.07
C PRO A 147 -3.15 8.27 -7.84
N LEU A 148 -2.22 7.47 -7.37
CA LEU A 148 -0.80 7.81 -7.19
C LEU A 148 0.05 6.85 -8.03
N PRO A 149 1.35 7.14 -8.26
CA PRO A 149 2.22 6.23 -9.00
C PRO A 149 2.28 4.81 -8.43
N ASN A 150 2.13 4.64 -7.12
CA ASN A 150 2.07 3.35 -6.44
C ASN A 150 0.71 2.65 -6.51
N SER A 151 -0.29 3.24 -7.17
CA SER A 151 -1.60 2.61 -7.40
C SER A 151 -1.58 1.61 -8.56
N VAL A 152 -0.52 1.57 -9.35
CA VAL A 152 -0.29 0.54 -10.37
C VAL A 152 0.15 -0.75 -9.70
N ALA A 153 -0.50 -1.86 -10.04
CA ALA A 153 -0.11 -3.18 -9.55
C ALA A 153 0.92 -3.80 -10.49
N HIS A 154 2.15 -3.97 -10.04
CA HIS A 154 3.23 -4.53 -10.85
C HIS A 154 3.48 -6.00 -10.57
N GLY A 155 3.74 -6.76 -11.63
CA GLY A 155 4.23 -8.13 -11.53
C GLY A 155 3.29 -9.09 -10.83
N VAL A 156 1.97 -8.90 -10.96
CA VAL A 156 0.95 -9.72 -10.32
C VAL A 156 0.94 -11.12 -10.92
N ARG A 157 1.03 -12.13 -10.07
CA ARG A 157 0.89 -13.54 -10.41
C ARG A 157 -0.44 -14.05 -9.90
N ALA A 158 -1.02 -15.00 -10.63
CA ALA A 158 -2.22 -15.70 -10.22
C ALA A 158 -1.88 -17.15 -9.86
N LYS A 159 -2.40 -17.62 -8.74
CA LYS A 159 -2.39 -19.03 -8.35
C LYS A 159 -3.82 -19.52 -8.27
N ILE A 160 -4.14 -20.58 -9.01
CA ILE A 160 -5.47 -21.13 -9.11
C ILE A 160 -5.50 -22.48 -8.41
N ARG A 161 -6.45 -22.67 -7.51
CA ARG A 161 -6.71 -23.92 -6.82
C ARG A 161 -8.12 -24.38 -7.13
N PHE A 162 -8.25 -25.65 -7.53
CA PHE A 162 -9.52 -26.31 -7.72
C PHE A 162 -9.78 -27.17 -6.49
N LEU A 163 -10.94 -26.98 -5.86
CA LEU A 163 -11.32 -27.62 -4.62
C LEU A 163 -12.66 -28.34 -4.82
N GLU A 164 -12.88 -29.44 -4.10
CA GLU A 164 -14.20 -30.08 -4.03
C GLU A 164 -15.22 -29.09 -3.43
N PRO A 165 -16.48 -29.10 -3.92
CA PRO A 165 -17.53 -28.22 -3.41
C PRO A 165 -18.11 -28.76 -2.09
N THR A 166 -17.24 -29.11 -1.16
CA THR A 166 -17.58 -29.58 0.20
C THR A 166 -17.15 -28.54 1.23
N PRO A 167 -17.74 -28.54 2.42
CA PRO A 167 -17.31 -27.61 3.49
C PRO A 167 -15.83 -27.73 3.84
N GLU A 168 -15.25 -28.92 3.66
CA GLU A 168 -13.82 -29.17 3.91
C GLU A 168 -12.91 -28.71 2.77
N GLY A 169 -13.48 -28.54 1.56
CA GLY A 169 -12.79 -28.00 0.40
C GLY A 169 -11.51 -28.76 0.04
N LYS A 170 -11.58 -30.09 -0.13
CA LYS A 170 -10.40 -30.90 -0.49
C LYS A 170 -9.75 -30.39 -1.76
N LEU A 171 -8.45 -30.17 -1.70
CA LEU A 171 -7.66 -29.70 -2.83
C LEU A 171 -7.55 -30.80 -3.89
N LEU A 172 -7.99 -30.50 -5.11
CA LEU A 172 -7.90 -31.38 -6.26
C LEU A 172 -6.67 -31.06 -7.12
N LEU A 173 -6.49 -29.78 -7.44
CA LEU A 173 -5.44 -29.32 -8.33
C LEU A 173 -4.98 -27.91 -7.96
N THR A 174 -3.69 -27.65 -8.15
CA THR A 174 -3.11 -26.31 -8.07
C THR A 174 -2.31 -26.02 -9.33
N ILE A 175 -2.58 -24.88 -9.98
CA ILE A 175 -1.85 -24.43 -11.15
C ILE A 175 -1.42 -22.96 -10.99
N GLU A 176 -0.38 -22.56 -11.71
CA GLU A 176 -0.04 -21.16 -11.91
C GLU A 176 -0.94 -20.60 -13.01
N GLY A 177 -1.63 -19.50 -12.75
CA GLY A 177 -2.56 -18.91 -13.71
C GLY A 177 -1.84 -18.31 -14.91
N LYS A 178 -2.48 -18.36 -16.06
CA LYS A 178 -2.03 -17.73 -17.30
C LYS A 178 -2.93 -16.52 -17.61
N TRP A 179 -2.32 -15.36 -17.70
CA TRP A 179 -3.02 -14.16 -18.18
C TRP A 179 -3.29 -14.28 -19.68
N ALA A 180 -4.52 -14.00 -20.10
CA ALA A 180 -4.93 -14.15 -21.49
C ALA A 180 -4.10 -13.29 -22.45
N ASP A 181 -3.73 -12.09 -22.00
CA ASP A 181 -2.92 -11.13 -22.76
C ASP A 181 -1.41 -11.42 -22.70
N SER A 182 -0.98 -12.41 -21.92
CA SER A 182 0.44 -12.79 -21.92
C SER A 182 0.80 -13.55 -23.19
N ALA A 183 2.01 -13.34 -23.70
CA ALA A 183 2.49 -14.01 -24.88
C ALA A 183 2.35 -15.55 -24.77
N GLN A 184 1.93 -16.18 -25.86
CA GLN A 184 1.98 -17.62 -25.97
C GLN A 184 3.45 -18.03 -26.02
N SER A 185 3.89 -18.83 -25.08
CA SER A 185 5.26 -19.29 -25.04
C SER A 185 5.42 -20.57 -25.84
N SER A 186 6.45 -20.58 -26.71
CA SER A 186 7.00 -21.87 -27.13
C SER A 186 7.56 -22.60 -25.90
N THR A 187 7.62 -23.93 -25.95
CA THR A 187 8.16 -24.76 -24.84
C THR A 187 9.55 -24.31 -24.37
N ARG A 188 10.35 -23.78 -25.31
CA ARG A 188 11.70 -23.27 -25.03
C ARG A 188 11.67 -21.93 -24.32
N ASP A 189 10.82 -21.01 -24.79
CA ASP A 189 10.69 -19.66 -24.23
C ASP A 189 10.08 -19.70 -22.83
N PHE A 190 9.16 -20.61 -22.57
CA PHE A 190 8.56 -20.77 -21.25
C PHE A 190 9.57 -21.15 -20.18
N ARG A 191 10.50 -22.07 -20.48
CA ARG A 191 11.55 -22.44 -19.51
C ARG A 191 12.51 -21.31 -19.21
N GLN A 192 12.84 -20.47 -20.21
CA GLN A 192 13.78 -19.35 -20.05
C GLN A 192 13.12 -18.11 -19.45
N HIS A 193 11.84 -17.85 -19.77
CA HIS A 193 11.14 -16.61 -19.45
C HIS A 193 9.92 -16.83 -18.55
N ARG A 194 9.79 -17.97 -17.89
CA ARG A 194 8.64 -18.35 -17.05
C ARG A 194 8.22 -17.22 -16.10
N ASN A 195 9.19 -16.60 -15.45
CA ASN A 195 8.89 -15.55 -14.49
C ASN A 195 8.25 -14.30 -15.10
N HIS A 196 8.53 -13.99 -16.34
CA HIS A 196 7.93 -12.84 -17.05
C HIS A 196 6.54 -13.19 -17.58
N LEU A 197 6.37 -14.40 -18.11
CA LEU A 197 5.11 -14.84 -18.70
C LEU A 197 3.97 -15.05 -17.68
N LEU A 198 4.33 -15.25 -16.41
CA LEU A 198 3.36 -15.44 -15.32
C LEU A 198 2.99 -14.14 -14.62
N LYS A 199 3.67 -13.04 -14.94
CA LYS A 199 3.45 -11.74 -14.32
C LYS A 199 2.65 -10.84 -15.24
N MET A 200 1.74 -10.05 -14.64
CA MET A 200 0.95 -9.05 -15.32
C MET A 200 0.96 -7.74 -14.53
N ASP A 201 1.11 -6.64 -15.23
CA ASP A 201 0.93 -5.32 -14.66
C ASP A 201 -0.52 -4.88 -14.89
N PHE A 202 -1.09 -4.20 -13.89
CA PHE A 202 -2.40 -3.59 -13.96
C PHE A 202 -2.26 -2.10 -13.78
N GLY A 203 -2.47 -1.35 -14.85
CA GLY A 203 -2.71 0.09 -14.76
C GLY A 203 -3.97 0.40 -13.95
N ILE A 204 -4.16 1.67 -13.61
CA ILE A 204 -5.36 2.12 -12.91
C ILE A 204 -6.55 1.98 -13.88
N GLU A 205 -7.64 1.39 -13.41
CA GLU A 205 -8.85 1.04 -14.19
C GLU A 205 -8.60 0.10 -15.39
N GLU A 206 -7.39 -0.45 -15.47
CA GLU A 206 -7.06 -1.40 -16.51
C GLU A 206 -7.62 -2.79 -16.18
N GLU A 207 -8.27 -3.39 -17.19
CA GLU A 207 -8.84 -4.72 -17.11
C GLU A 207 -7.88 -5.75 -17.66
N ARG A 208 -7.75 -6.88 -16.97
CA ARG A 208 -6.97 -8.05 -17.40
C ARG A 208 -7.77 -9.32 -17.23
N SER A 209 -7.62 -10.24 -18.16
CA SER A 209 -8.29 -11.52 -18.16
C SER A 209 -7.34 -12.64 -17.78
N LEU A 210 -7.82 -13.53 -16.91
CA LEU A 210 -7.12 -14.73 -16.47
C LEU A 210 -7.80 -15.96 -17.07
N ASP A 211 -7.06 -16.76 -17.82
CA ASP A 211 -7.54 -18.05 -18.32
C ASP A 211 -7.56 -19.07 -17.18
N ILE A 212 -8.72 -19.65 -16.89
CA ILE A 212 -8.91 -20.61 -15.78
C ILE A 212 -8.91 -22.04 -16.30
N ALA A 213 -9.70 -22.29 -17.33
CA ALA A 213 -9.89 -23.60 -17.93
C ALA A 213 -10.25 -23.44 -19.40
N PHE A 214 -10.25 -24.54 -20.14
CA PHE A 214 -10.85 -24.60 -21.46
C PHE A 214 -11.73 -25.86 -21.60
N ARG A 215 -12.72 -25.73 -22.45
CA ARG A 215 -13.58 -26.83 -22.90
C ARG A 215 -13.12 -27.24 -24.26
N ASP A 216 -12.95 -28.53 -24.47
CA ASP A 216 -12.81 -29.13 -25.81
C ASP A 216 -14.21 -29.27 -26.41
N GLU A 217 -14.45 -28.62 -27.55
CA GLU A 217 -15.77 -28.63 -28.18
C GLU A 217 -16.16 -29.96 -28.83
N PHE A 218 -15.18 -30.83 -29.09
CA PHE A 218 -15.46 -32.17 -29.64
C PHE A 218 -15.83 -33.17 -28.55
N THR A 219 -15.13 -33.15 -27.41
CA THR A 219 -15.36 -34.14 -26.34
C THR A 219 -16.25 -33.60 -25.24
N GLY A 220 -16.41 -32.28 -25.13
CA GLY A 220 -17.11 -31.60 -24.03
C GLY A 220 -16.34 -31.64 -22.72
N GLU A 221 -15.12 -32.15 -22.71
CA GLU A 221 -14.29 -32.24 -21.52
C GLU A 221 -13.69 -30.90 -21.14
N PHE A 222 -13.56 -30.64 -19.83
CA PHE A 222 -12.90 -29.45 -19.28
C PHE A 222 -11.52 -29.79 -18.75
N TYR A 223 -10.59 -28.88 -19.04
CA TYR A 223 -9.22 -28.96 -18.56
C TYR A 223 -8.85 -27.63 -17.88
N ALA A 224 -8.29 -27.71 -16.69
CA ALA A 224 -7.62 -26.54 -16.08
C ALA A 224 -6.49 -26.07 -16.99
N PHE A 225 -6.31 -24.76 -17.13
CA PHE A 225 -5.43 -24.23 -18.15
C PHE A 225 -4.30 -23.37 -17.57
N ASN A 226 -3.09 -23.73 -17.99
CA ASN A 226 -1.90 -22.91 -17.82
C ASN A 226 -0.93 -23.12 -19.00
N ASN A 227 0.25 -22.49 -18.89
CA ASN A 227 1.27 -22.62 -19.95
C ASN A 227 1.79 -24.05 -20.16
N ASP A 228 1.70 -24.93 -19.17
CA ASP A 228 2.14 -26.32 -19.31
C ASP A 228 1.27 -27.11 -20.32
N ASN A 229 0.02 -26.72 -20.50
CA ASN A 229 -0.88 -27.37 -21.44
C ASN A 229 -0.37 -27.31 -22.88
N TYR A 230 0.36 -26.27 -23.25
CA TYR A 230 0.94 -26.13 -24.60
C TYR A 230 1.98 -27.21 -24.93
N THR A 231 2.48 -27.92 -23.94
CA THR A 231 3.46 -29.01 -24.16
C THR A 231 2.79 -30.38 -24.45
N TYR A 232 1.46 -30.44 -24.36
CA TYR A 232 0.69 -31.65 -24.57
C TYR A 232 -0.10 -31.60 -25.89
N PRO A 233 -0.33 -32.77 -26.54
CA PRO A 233 -1.20 -32.84 -27.71
C PRO A 233 -2.57 -32.24 -27.40
N GLN A 234 -3.09 -31.39 -28.29
CA GLN A 234 -4.37 -30.70 -28.13
C GLN A 234 -4.50 -29.92 -26.83
N MET A 235 -3.38 -29.53 -26.19
CA MET A 235 -3.31 -28.93 -24.86
C MET A 235 -3.93 -29.76 -23.73
N LYS A 236 -4.25 -31.01 -23.96
CA LYS A 236 -4.90 -31.91 -22.99
C LYS A 236 -3.87 -32.59 -22.09
N LYS A 237 -3.46 -31.86 -21.03
CA LYS A 237 -2.65 -32.45 -19.97
C LYS A 237 -3.53 -33.31 -19.08
N PRO A 238 -3.27 -34.65 -18.95
CA PRO A 238 -4.16 -35.54 -18.23
C PRO A 238 -4.44 -35.12 -16.77
N GLU A 239 -3.43 -34.64 -16.09
CA GLU A 239 -3.54 -34.19 -14.70
C GLU A 239 -4.39 -32.91 -14.53
N HIS A 240 -4.70 -32.22 -15.62
CA HIS A 240 -5.53 -31.03 -15.64
C HIS A 240 -6.99 -31.30 -15.98
N LEU A 241 -7.36 -32.58 -16.27
CA LEU A 241 -8.74 -32.94 -16.54
C LEU A 241 -9.61 -32.68 -15.29
N LEU A 242 -10.65 -31.89 -15.48
CA LEU A 242 -11.63 -31.55 -14.44
C LEU A 242 -12.81 -32.55 -14.55
N SER A 243 -12.61 -33.75 -13.99
CA SER A 243 -13.60 -34.81 -13.97
C SER A 243 -14.57 -34.63 -12.80
N GLY A 244 -15.60 -33.85 -12.99
CA GLY A 244 -16.61 -33.61 -11.95
C GLY A 244 -17.52 -32.46 -12.32
N GLY A 245 -18.75 -32.47 -11.82
CA GLY A 245 -19.74 -31.48 -12.21
C GLY A 245 -19.57 -30.10 -11.55
N ARG A 246 -18.92 -30.05 -10.38
CA ARG A 246 -18.80 -28.78 -9.60
C ARG A 246 -17.46 -28.67 -8.90
N PHE A 247 -16.95 -27.43 -8.85
CA PHE A 247 -15.69 -27.11 -8.17
C PHE A 247 -15.77 -25.73 -7.52
N ILE A 248 -15.07 -25.55 -6.40
CA ILE A 248 -14.72 -24.23 -5.90
C ILE A 248 -13.36 -23.87 -6.52
N ILE A 249 -13.31 -22.73 -7.21
CA ILE A 249 -12.08 -22.19 -7.79
C ILE A 249 -11.62 -21.08 -6.88
N ARG A 250 -10.46 -21.25 -6.25
CA ARG A 250 -9.83 -20.21 -5.43
C ARG A 250 -8.67 -19.60 -6.21
N ILE A 251 -8.78 -18.30 -6.49
CA ILE A 251 -7.79 -17.53 -7.24
C ILE A 251 -7.08 -16.61 -6.25
N SER A 252 -5.79 -16.81 -6.05
CA SER A 252 -4.95 -15.93 -5.24
C SER A 252 -4.09 -15.07 -6.17
N LEU A 253 -4.24 -13.75 -6.07
CA LEU A 253 -3.45 -12.75 -6.78
C LEU A 253 -2.33 -12.26 -5.86
N LEU A 254 -1.09 -12.43 -6.29
CA LEU A 254 0.10 -12.16 -5.48
C LEU A 254 1.05 -11.21 -6.23
N GLY A 255 1.42 -10.13 -5.61
CA GLY A 255 2.36 -9.15 -6.17
C GLY A 255 2.83 -8.14 -5.12
N PRO A 256 3.72 -7.23 -5.48
CA PRO A 256 4.03 -6.09 -4.61
C PRO A 256 2.74 -5.34 -4.29
N TRP A 257 2.41 -5.22 -3.00
CA TRP A 257 1.18 -4.56 -2.50
C TRP A 257 -0.15 -5.25 -2.88
N VAL A 258 -0.11 -6.44 -3.49
CA VAL A 258 -1.29 -7.23 -3.87
C VAL A 258 -1.21 -8.59 -3.18
N ASP A 259 -2.19 -8.87 -2.32
CA ASP A 259 -2.42 -10.17 -1.70
C ASP A 259 -3.93 -10.33 -1.53
N GLN A 260 -4.57 -10.83 -2.57
CA GLN A 260 -6.02 -10.91 -2.64
C GLN A 260 -6.44 -12.30 -3.10
N THR A 261 -7.52 -12.81 -2.52
CA THR A 261 -8.04 -14.13 -2.86
C THR A 261 -9.53 -14.04 -3.19
N TYR A 262 -9.92 -14.71 -4.26
CA TYR A 262 -11.30 -14.79 -4.75
C TYR A 262 -11.74 -16.25 -4.81
N GLU A 263 -12.98 -16.50 -4.50
CA GLU A 263 -13.59 -17.83 -4.63
C GLU A 263 -14.78 -17.76 -5.58
N LEU A 264 -14.80 -18.68 -6.53
CA LEU A 264 -15.86 -18.83 -7.53
C LEU A 264 -16.38 -20.26 -7.47
N LEU A 265 -17.69 -20.43 -7.60
CA LEU A 265 -18.28 -21.74 -7.82
C LEU A 265 -18.36 -21.99 -9.33
N PHE A 266 -17.75 -23.05 -9.78
CA PHE A 266 -17.79 -23.53 -11.15
C PHE A 266 -18.66 -24.76 -11.26
N SER A 267 -19.57 -24.78 -12.21
CA SER A 267 -20.38 -25.94 -12.56
C SER A 267 -20.12 -26.33 -14.02
N ASN A 268 -19.81 -27.61 -14.22
CA ASN A 268 -19.60 -28.24 -15.52
C ASN A 268 -20.79 -29.13 -15.80
N ASP A 269 -22.00 -28.59 -15.82
CA ASP A 269 -23.18 -29.40 -16.15
C ASP A 269 -23.33 -29.54 -17.66
N SER A 270 -23.97 -30.61 -18.11
CA SER A 270 -24.12 -31.00 -19.51
C SER A 270 -24.86 -29.98 -20.39
N GLN A 271 -25.37 -28.91 -19.84
CA GLN A 271 -26.08 -27.82 -20.56
C GLN A 271 -25.24 -26.58 -20.79
N GLY A 272 -24.00 -26.56 -20.41
CA GLY A 272 -23.09 -25.42 -20.50
C GLY A 272 -22.48 -25.11 -19.13
N ALA A 273 -21.22 -24.72 -19.13
CA ALA A 273 -20.58 -24.40 -17.89
C ALA A 273 -21.08 -23.03 -17.42
N GLU A 274 -21.72 -23.00 -16.28
CA GLU A 274 -22.04 -21.77 -15.57
C GLU A 274 -21.02 -21.52 -14.48
N ILE A 275 -20.44 -20.32 -14.48
CA ILE A 275 -19.77 -19.82 -13.31
C ILE A 275 -20.80 -19.05 -12.51
N MET A 276 -21.24 -19.66 -11.42
CA MET A 276 -22.07 -18.97 -10.48
C MET A 276 -21.22 -18.18 -9.48
N ARG A 277 -21.55 -16.94 -9.36
CA ARG A 277 -21.26 -15.94 -8.30
C ARG A 277 -20.05 -16.17 -7.41
N SER A 278 -19.32 -15.10 -7.16
CA SER A 278 -18.34 -15.04 -6.07
C SER A 278 -18.99 -15.48 -4.77
N LEU A 279 -18.39 -16.45 -4.12
CA LEU A 279 -18.67 -16.71 -2.72
C LEU A 279 -18.00 -15.57 -1.98
N SER A 280 -18.75 -14.52 -1.62
CA SER A 280 -18.25 -13.45 -0.79
C SER A 280 -17.77 -14.08 0.52
N LEU A 281 -16.45 -14.10 0.71
CA LEU A 281 -15.88 -14.33 2.04
C LEU A 281 -16.34 -13.16 2.92
N GLN A 282 -17.30 -13.46 3.81
CA GLN A 282 -17.67 -12.58 4.92
C GLN A 282 -16.55 -12.55 5.96
#